data_a08e77d8bbe0fc1a4cc8b552479c4283
#
_entry.id   a08e77d8bbe0fc1a4cc8b552479c4283
#
_cell.length_a   1.000
_cell.length_b   1.000
_cell.length_c   1.000
_cell.angle_alpha   90.00
_cell.angle_beta   90.00
_cell.angle_gamma   90.00
#
_symmetry.space_group_name_H-M   'P 1'
#
loop_
_entity.id
_entity.type
_entity.pdbx_description
1 polymer ?
#
loop_
_entity_poly.entity_id
_entity_poly.type
_entity_poly.pdbx_seq_one_letter_code
_entity_poly.pdbx_strand_id
1 'polypeptide(L)'
;AQDDAFWQKIRAGYGVTKDFIQLENGYYSLAASEVLENYIQHIRQVNAVSSYYMRTRQGDDKLASRQALARVLGCSTEELIITRNTTESLDTIIAGIDWKAGDEALMAEQDYGAMLDMFKLQARRYGIVNRMVSVPLNPASDEEIVELYEKAITPKTRLLMICHLINI
;
A
#
# COMPACT_ATOMS: atom_id res chain seq x y z
N ALA A 1 -5.56 26.69 18.75
CA ALA A 1 -5.23 27.33 17.50
C ALA A 1 -3.97 26.66 16.96
N GLN A 2 -4.07 25.96 15.85
CA GLN A 2 -2.89 25.42 15.17
C GLN A 2 -2.09 26.60 14.64
N ASP A 3 -0.76 26.46 14.72
CA ASP A 3 0.17 27.50 14.27
C ASP A 3 0.10 27.60 12.74
N ASP A 4 -0.60 28.60 12.22
CA ASP A 4 -0.74 28.84 10.78
C ASP A 4 0.62 29.03 10.11
N ALA A 5 1.62 29.57 10.80
CA ALA A 5 2.97 29.75 10.28
C ALA A 5 3.66 28.39 10.05
N PHE A 6 3.41 27.39 10.91
CA PHE A 6 3.91 26.05 10.72
C PHE A 6 3.34 25.42 9.44
N TRP A 7 2.03 25.50 9.25
CA TRP A 7 1.38 24.92 8.06
C TRP A 7 1.75 25.66 6.77
N GLN A 8 1.94 26.97 6.82
CA GLN A 8 2.46 27.72 5.68
C GLN A 8 3.89 27.28 5.30
N LYS A 9 4.74 27.01 6.29
CA LYS A 9 6.09 26.45 6.05
C LYS A 9 6.02 25.06 5.40
N ILE A 10 5.15 24.17 5.88
CA ILE A 10 4.95 22.85 5.27
C ILE A 10 4.48 23.01 3.82
N ARG A 11 3.45 23.84 3.58
CA ARG A 11 2.91 24.08 2.24
C ARG A 11 3.95 24.64 1.26
N ALA A 12 4.84 25.49 1.73
CA ALA A 12 5.92 26.06 0.91
C ALA A 12 6.91 25.00 0.40
N GLY A 13 6.98 23.85 1.06
CA GLY A 13 7.77 22.69 0.62
C GLY A 13 7.17 21.90 -0.53
N TYR A 14 6.01 22.32 -1.07
CA TYR A 14 5.33 21.61 -2.17
C TYR A 14 5.06 22.56 -3.34
N GLY A 15 5.28 22.09 -4.55
CA GLY A 15 4.97 22.83 -5.79
C GLY A 15 3.49 22.78 -6.15
N VAL A 16 2.63 23.34 -5.27
CA VAL A 16 1.16 23.31 -5.47
C VAL A 16 0.73 24.36 -6.49
N THR A 17 -0.06 23.97 -7.49
CA THR A 17 -0.69 24.94 -8.41
C THR A 17 -1.64 25.88 -7.67
N LYS A 18 -1.84 27.07 -8.25
CA LYS A 18 -2.82 28.04 -7.76
C LYS A 18 -4.17 27.99 -8.50
N ASP A 19 -4.27 27.16 -9.52
CA ASP A 19 -5.44 27.10 -10.40
C ASP A 19 -6.62 26.38 -9.77
N PHE A 20 -6.34 25.47 -8.82
CA PHE A 20 -7.37 24.73 -8.07
C PHE A 20 -6.84 24.29 -6.71
N ILE A 21 -7.75 23.84 -5.85
CA ILE A 21 -7.42 23.27 -4.54
C ILE A 21 -7.35 21.75 -4.68
N GLN A 22 -6.14 21.21 -4.49
CA GLN A 22 -5.92 19.76 -4.47
C GLN A 22 -6.37 19.18 -3.12
N LEU A 23 -7.43 18.38 -3.12
CA LEU A 23 -7.97 17.72 -1.94
C LEU A 23 -7.75 16.21 -1.95
N GLU A 24 -7.52 15.63 -3.13
CA GLU A 24 -7.29 14.20 -3.28
C GLU A 24 -5.78 13.89 -3.27
N ASN A 25 -5.29 13.32 -2.15
CA ASN A 25 -3.88 12.95 -1.96
C ASN A 25 -3.71 11.49 -1.49
N GLY A 26 -4.79 10.75 -1.33
CA GLY A 26 -4.76 9.33 -0.96
C GLY A 26 -4.38 8.43 -2.12
N TYR A 27 -4.79 8.80 -3.32
CA TYR A 27 -4.57 8.02 -4.54
C TYR A 27 -3.39 8.55 -5.36
N TYR A 28 -3.37 9.87 -5.57
CA TYR A 28 -2.32 10.57 -6.33
C TYR A 28 -1.82 11.75 -5.48
N SER A 29 -0.67 11.58 -4.85
CA SER A 29 -0.11 12.60 -3.97
C SER A 29 1.00 13.40 -4.65
N LEU A 30 1.09 14.68 -4.28
CA LEU A 30 2.25 15.50 -4.61
C LEU A 30 3.46 15.05 -3.81
N ALA A 31 4.62 15.01 -4.44
CA ALA A 31 5.88 14.87 -3.74
C ALA A 31 6.33 16.24 -3.18
N ALA A 32 6.94 16.25 -2.01
CA ALA A 32 7.65 17.43 -1.54
C ALA A 32 8.74 17.83 -2.55
N SER A 33 8.95 19.13 -2.74
CA SER A 33 9.90 19.65 -3.74
C SER A 33 11.33 19.10 -3.53
N GLU A 34 11.77 19.00 -2.28
CA GLU A 34 13.08 18.39 -1.95
C GLU A 34 13.15 16.91 -2.37
N VAL A 35 12.09 16.15 -2.12
CA VAL A 35 12.02 14.73 -2.51
C VAL A 35 12.05 14.60 -4.04
N LEU A 36 11.28 15.45 -4.73
CA LEU A 36 11.24 15.45 -6.20
C LEU A 36 12.59 15.76 -6.81
N GLU A 37 13.26 16.81 -6.33
CA GLU A 37 14.59 17.21 -6.84
C GLU A 37 15.64 16.13 -6.57
N ASN A 38 15.67 15.53 -5.39
CA ASN A 38 16.56 14.42 -5.08
C ASN A 38 16.29 13.20 -5.99
N TYR A 39 15.03 12.88 -6.25
CA TYR A 39 14.65 11.80 -7.15
C TYR A 39 15.16 12.05 -8.58
N ILE A 40 14.99 13.27 -9.10
CA ILE A 40 15.49 13.67 -10.42
C ILE A 40 17.02 13.57 -10.48
N GLN A 41 17.71 14.03 -9.43
CA GLN A 41 19.19 13.91 -9.36
C GLN A 41 19.65 12.46 -9.37
N HIS A 42 19.01 11.57 -8.61
CA HIS A 42 19.33 10.15 -8.60
C HIS A 42 19.09 9.50 -9.96
N ILE A 43 18.01 9.83 -10.65
CA ILE A 43 17.77 9.35 -12.03
C ILE A 43 18.91 9.74 -12.94
N ARG A 44 19.33 11.02 -12.92
CA ARG A 44 20.44 11.52 -13.73
C ARG A 44 21.76 10.82 -13.41
N GLN A 45 22.06 10.66 -12.12
CA GLN A 45 23.26 9.98 -11.65
C GLN A 45 23.31 8.52 -12.10
N VAL A 46 22.23 7.77 -11.87
CA VAL A 46 22.14 6.36 -12.28
C VAL A 46 22.24 6.22 -13.79
N ASN A 47 21.58 7.11 -14.54
CA ASN A 47 21.66 7.12 -16.01
C ASN A 47 23.08 7.38 -16.52
N ALA A 48 23.84 8.25 -15.85
CA ALA A 48 25.21 8.57 -16.24
C ALA A 48 26.20 7.42 -16.06
N VAL A 49 26.00 6.58 -15.04
CA VAL A 49 26.90 5.46 -14.70
C VAL A 49 26.29 4.07 -14.95
N SER A 50 24.99 4.02 -15.26
CA SER A 50 24.24 2.86 -15.76
C SER A 50 24.63 1.53 -15.09
N SER A 51 25.13 0.56 -15.86
CA SER A 51 25.42 -0.79 -15.36
C SER A 51 26.50 -0.83 -14.27
N TYR A 52 27.39 0.14 -14.21
CA TYR A 52 28.37 0.23 -13.13
C TYR A 52 27.67 0.42 -11.78
N TYR A 53 26.73 1.36 -11.69
CA TYR A 53 25.94 1.57 -10.49
C TYR A 53 25.15 0.30 -10.10
N MET A 54 24.47 -0.30 -11.07
CA MET A 54 23.66 -1.50 -10.82
C MET A 54 24.47 -2.67 -10.27
N ARG A 55 25.74 -2.80 -10.67
CA ARG A 55 26.60 -3.90 -10.26
C ARG A 55 27.41 -3.63 -9.00
N THR A 56 27.63 -2.37 -8.64
CA THR A 56 28.57 -2.03 -7.57
C THR A 56 27.95 -1.27 -6.39
N ARG A 57 26.80 -0.60 -6.58
CA ARG A 57 26.22 0.28 -5.56
C ARG A 57 24.76 0.02 -5.23
N GLN A 58 23.98 -0.43 -6.18
CA GLN A 58 22.53 -0.61 -6.01
C GLN A 58 22.16 -1.45 -4.78
N GLY A 59 22.95 -2.49 -4.50
CA GLY A 59 22.70 -3.38 -3.35
C GLY A 59 22.79 -2.63 -2.02
N ASP A 60 23.85 -1.86 -1.86
CA ASP A 60 24.10 -1.09 -0.63
C ASP A 60 23.06 0.02 -0.45
N ASP A 61 22.71 0.73 -1.51
CA ASP A 61 21.72 1.81 -1.46
C ASP A 61 20.30 1.27 -1.15
N LYS A 62 19.95 0.10 -1.72
CA LYS A 62 18.70 -0.60 -1.37
C LYS A 62 18.69 -1.04 0.09
N LEU A 63 19.81 -1.55 0.59
CA LEU A 63 19.93 -1.94 2.00
C LEU A 63 19.80 -0.72 2.91
N ALA A 64 20.47 0.37 2.61
CA ALA A 64 20.38 1.61 3.38
C ALA A 64 18.94 2.16 3.43
N SER A 65 18.23 2.12 2.29
CA SER A 65 16.83 2.52 2.20
C SER A 65 15.93 1.62 3.06
N ARG A 66 16.12 0.28 2.99
CA ARG A 66 15.40 -0.68 3.84
C ARG A 66 15.65 -0.43 5.33
N GLN A 67 16.92 -0.21 5.72
CA GLN A 67 17.28 0.08 7.11
C GLN A 67 16.62 1.37 7.61
N ALA A 68 16.57 2.42 6.78
CA ALA A 68 15.90 3.67 7.14
C ALA A 68 14.39 3.44 7.35
N LEU A 69 13.74 2.72 6.45
CA LEU A 69 12.30 2.42 6.53
C LEU A 69 11.98 1.48 7.69
N ALA A 70 12.78 0.44 7.92
CA ALA A 70 12.62 -0.50 9.02
C ALA A 70 12.65 0.21 10.40
N ARG A 71 13.54 1.21 10.57
CA ARG A 71 13.55 2.04 11.80
C ARG A 71 12.24 2.81 12.01
N VAL A 72 11.65 3.33 10.93
CA VAL A 72 10.36 4.06 11.01
C VAL A 72 9.21 3.12 11.34
N LEU A 73 9.24 1.91 10.78
CA LEU A 73 8.19 0.90 10.95
C LEU A 73 8.35 0.07 12.24
N GLY A 74 9.50 0.14 12.92
CA GLY A 74 9.76 -0.63 14.12
C GLY A 74 9.95 -2.13 13.86
N CYS A 75 10.45 -2.51 12.68
CA CYS A 75 10.73 -3.90 12.29
C CYS A 75 12.19 -4.09 11.87
N SER A 76 12.59 -5.36 11.63
CA SER A 76 13.91 -5.67 11.07
C SER A 76 13.94 -5.49 9.54
N THR A 77 15.14 -5.39 8.97
CA THR A 77 15.30 -5.30 7.50
C THR A 77 14.89 -6.58 6.77
N GLU A 78 14.95 -7.73 7.46
CA GLU A 78 14.57 -9.04 6.93
C GLU A 78 13.04 -9.19 6.78
N GLU A 79 12.28 -8.44 7.57
CA GLU A 79 10.81 -8.42 7.54
C GLU A 79 10.25 -7.44 6.50
N LEU A 80 11.13 -6.69 5.79
CA LEU A 80 10.71 -5.60 4.92
C LEU A 80 11.13 -5.83 3.48
N ILE A 81 10.15 -5.77 2.57
CA ILE A 81 10.35 -5.72 1.13
C ILE A 81 9.78 -4.40 0.61
N ILE A 82 10.59 -3.65 -0.15
CA ILE A 82 10.14 -2.43 -0.81
C ILE A 82 9.66 -2.77 -2.21
N THR A 83 8.40 -2.46 -2.50
CA THR A 83 7.76 -2.60 -3.79
C THR A 83 7.46 -1.23 -4.39
N ARG A 84 6.95 -1.19 -5.63
CA ARG A 84 6.60 0.07 -6.30
C ARG A 84 5.34 0.71 -5.76
N ASN A 85 4.40 -0.10 -5.27
CA ASN A 85 3.12 0.35 -4.72
C ASN A 85 2.41 -0.78 -3.97
N THR A 86 1.32 -0.44 -3.27
CA THR A 86 0.51 -1.38 -2.50
C THR A 86 -0.10 -2.48 -3.37
N THR A 87 -0.53 -2.16 -4.59
CA THR A 87 -1.10 -3.16 -5.52
C THR A 87 -0.10 -4.27 -5.80
N GLU A 88 1.14 -3.92 -6.14
CA GLU A 88 2.21 -4.93 -6.37
C GLU A 88 2.48 -5.77 -5.11
N SER A 89 2.48 -5.15 -3.94
CA SER A 89 2.69 -5.86 -2.67
C SER A 89 1.58 -6.89 -2.41
N LEU A 90 0.33 -6.46 -2.53
CA LEU A 90 -0.83 -7.31 -2.30
C LEU A 90 -0.95 -8.41 -3.36
N ASP A 91 -0.76 -8.07 -4.64
CA ASP A 91 -0.77 -9.06 -5.72
C ASP A 91 0.31 -10.12 -5.52
N THR A 92 1.50 -9.73 -5.05
CA THR A 92 2.59 -10.67 -4.73
C THR A 92 2.17 -11.63 -3.62
N ILE A 93 1.55 -11.14 -2.56
CA ILE A 93 1.06 -11.97 -1.44
C ILE A 93 -0.06 -12.89 -1.93
N ILE A 94 -1.09 -12.33 -2.59
CA ILE A 94 -2.27 -13.08 -3.04
C ILE A 94 -1.89 -14.16 -4.07
N ALA A 95 -1.01 -13.84 -5.02
CA ALA A 95 -0.54 -14.80 -6.00
C ALA A 95 0.46 -15.82 -5.43
N GLY A 96 1.16 -15.48 -4.36
CA GLY A 96 2.14 -16.34 -3.71
C GLY A 96 1.56 -17.41 -2.78
N ILE A 97 0.26 -17.35 -2.48
CA ILE A 97 -0.41 -18.38 -1.68
C ILE A 97 -0.59 -19.64 -2.51
N ASP A 98 -0.28 -20.79 -1.91
CA ASP A 98 -0.57 -22.11 -2.49
C ASP A 98 -2.08 -22.42 -2.33
N TRP A 99 -2.87 -21.82 -3.22
CA TRP A 99 -4.32 -21.95 -3.22
C TRP A 99 -4.78 -23.33 -3.64
N LYS A 100 -5.80 -23.85 -2.95
CA LYS A 100 -6.50 -25.09 -3.30
C LYS A 100 -7.96 -24.79 -3.58
N ALA A 101 -8.56 -25.62 -4.43
CA ALA A 101 -9.97 -25.48 -4.72
C ALA A 101 -10.81 -25.59 -3.44
N GLY A 102 -11.68 -24.61 -3.24
CA GLY A 102 -12.51 -24.48 -2.04
C GLY A 102 -11.88 -23.73 -0.87
N ASP A 103 -10.61 -23.31 -0.95
CA ASP A 103 -10.05 -22.33 -0.02
C ASP A 103 -10.85 -21.02 -0.10
N GLU A 104 -10.96 -20.33 1.02
CA GLU A 104 -11.71 -19.07 1.08
C GLU A 104 -10.78 -17.87 1.30
N ALA A 105 -11.03 -16.80 0.54
CA ALA A 105 -10.50 -15.47 0.78
C ALA A 105 -11.63 -14.57 1.26
N LEU A 106 -11.46 -13.97 2.45
CA LEU A 106 -12.44 -13.08 3.06
C LEU A 106 -12.00 -11.62 2.90
N MET A 107 -12.90 -10.77 2.41
CA MET A 107 -12.66 -9.35 2.13
C MET A 107 -13.96 -8.55 2.27
N ALA A 108 -13.86 -7.22 2.22
CA ALA A 108 -15.02 -6.35 2.22
C ALA A 108 -15.44 -5.93 0.81
N GLU A 109 -16.73 -5.65 0.60
CA GLU A 109 -17.24 -5.06 -0.65
C GLU A 109 -16.64 -3.68 -0.94
N GLN A 110 -16.26 -2.96 0.12
CA GLN A 110 -15.67 -1.64 0.08
C GLN A 110 -14.15 -1.65 -0.15
N ASP A 111 -13.53 -2.82 -0.25
CA ASP A 111 -12.09 -2.92 -0.51
C ASP A 111 -11.73 -2.43 -1.90
N TYR A 112 -10.46 -2.09 -2.08
CA TYR A 112 -9.96 -1.55 -3.33
C TYR A 112 -10.20 -2.47 -4.52
N GLY A 113 -10.87 -1.94 -5.57
CA GLY A 113 -11.35 -2.73 -6.70
C GLY A 113 -10.30 -3.58 -7.40
N ALA A 114 -9.07 -3.08 -7.55
CA ALA A 114 -7.98 -3.87 -8.16
C ALA A 114 -7.67 -5.14 -7.35
N MET A 115 -7.77 -5.09 -6.01
CA MET A 115 -7.58 -6.27 -5.16
C MET A 115 -8.75 -7.23 -5.29
N LEU A 116 -9.98 -6.72 -5.33
CA LEU A 116 -11.16 -7.56 -5.58
C LEU A 116 -11.06 -8.28 -6.93
N ASP A 117 -10.53 -7.63 -7.96
CA ASP A 117 -10.33 -8.23 -9.27
C ASP A 117 -9.20 -9.29 -9.24
N MET A 118 -8.14 -9.08 -8.46
CA MET A 118 -7.11 -10.09 -8.24
C MET A 118 -7.69 -11.35 -7.59
N PHE A 119 -8.55 -11.22 -6.56
CA PHE A 119 -9.24 -12.36 -5.96
C PHE A 119 -10.20 -13.06 -6.92
N LYS A 120 -10.91 -12.33 -7.77
CA LYS A 120 -11.71 -12.92 -8.86
C LYS A 120 -10.84 -13.72 -9.83
N LEU A 121 -9.63 -13.24 -10.12
CA LEU A 121 -8.67 -13.96 -10.95
C LEU A 121 -8.23 -15.27 -10.27
N GLN A 122 -7.91 -15.25 -8.97
CA GLN A 122 -7.53 -16.46 -8.23
C GLN A 122 -8.70 -17.45 -8.16
N ALA A 123 -9.94 -16.98 -7.98
CA ALA A 123 -11.12 -17.83 -7.99
C ALA A 123 -11.28 -18.56 -9.34
N ARG A 124 -11.07 -17.87 -10.46
CA ARG A 124 -11.10 -18.48 -11.79
C ARG A 124 -9.96 -19.47 -12.04
N ARG A 125 -8.77 -19.20 -11.49
CA ARG A 125 -7.57 -20.02 -11.69
C ARG A 125 -7.55 -21.27 -10.83
N TYR A 126 -7.90 -21.13 -9.56
CA TYR A 126 -7.69 -22.15 -8.54
C TYR A 126 -8.96 -22.66 -7.89
N GLY A 127 -10.12 -22.09 -8.23
CA GLY A 127 -11.41 -22.52 -7.67
C GLY A 127 -11.58 -22.10 -6.20
N ILE A 128 -10.93 -21.01 -5.77
CA ILE A 128 -11.16 -20.47 -4.44
C ILE A 128 -12.52 -19.77 -4.37
N VAL A 129 -13.03 -19.61 -3.16
CA VAL A 129 -14.29 -18.93 -2.87
C VAL A 129 -14.00 -17.55 -2.27
N ASN A 130 -14.43 -16.50 -2.96
CA ASN A 130 -14.37 -15.15 -2.43
C ASN A 130 -15.58 -14.91 -1.53
N ARG A 131 -15.32 -14.73 -0.24
CA ARG A 131 -16.34 -14.35 0.75
C ARG A 131 -16.28 -12.84 0.96
N MET A 132 -17.45 -12.21 0.89
CA MET A 132 -17.57 -10.77 1.03
C MET A 132 -18.34 -10.43 2.31
N VAL A 133 -17.86 -9.44 3.05
CA VAL A 133 -18.63 -8.75 4.09
C VAL A 133 -18.94 -7.33 3.62
N SER A 134 -20.03 -6.76 4.07
CA SER A 134 -20.37 -5.36 3.81
C SER A 134 -20.15 -4.56 5.09
N VAL A 135 -19.09 -3.72 5.07
CA VAL A 135 -18.76 -2.89 6.24
C VAL A 135 -19.66 -1.65 6.23
N PRO A 136 -20.40 -1.37 7.33
CA PRO A 136 -21.25 -0.18 7.38
C PRO A 136 -20.42 1.09 7.36
N LEU A 137 -20.90 2.12 6.65
CA LEU A 137 -20.21 3.43 6.56
C LEU A 137 -20.15 4.17 7.92
N ASN A 138 -21.15 3.92 8.77
CA ASN A 138 -21.23 4.48 10.12
C ASN A 138 -21.47 3.35 11.10
N PRO A 139 -20.44 2.57 11.47
CA PRO A 139 -20.58 1.51 12.46
C PRO A 139 -20.90 2.10 13.83
N ALA A 140 -21.68 1.40 14.62
CA ALA A 140 -22.00 1.82 15.98
C ALA A 140 -20.80 1.71 16.93
N SER A 141 -19.88 0.78 16.64
CA SER A 141 -18.61 0.60 17.36
C SER A 141 -17.60 -0.19 16.51
N ASP A 142 -16.35 -0.25 16.97
CA ASP A 142 -15.30 -1.08 16.34
C ASP A 142 -15.63 -2.57 16.43
N GLU A 143 -16.31 -2.98 17.52
CA GLU A 143 -16.74 -4.37 17.74
C GLU A 143 -17.74 -4.85 16.67
N GLU A 144 -18.59 -3.97 16.18
CA GLU A 144 -19.53 -4.29 15.09
C GLU A 144 -18.77 -4.74 13.83
N ILE A 145 -17.66 -4.05 13.51
CA ILE A 145 -16.80 -4.41 12.37
C ILE A 145 -16.10 -5.74 12.63
N VAL A 146 -15.54 -5.92 13.83
CA VAL A 146 -14.87 -7.17 14.22
C VAL A 146 -15.82 -8.36 14.10
N GLU A 147 -17.03 -8.24 14.66
CA GLU A 147 -18.04 -9.30 14.59
C GLU A 147 -18.46 -9.67 13.16
N LEU A 148 -18.49 -8.69 12.24
CA LEU A 148 -18.79 -8.95 10.83
C LEU A 148 -17.78 -9.93 10.22
N TYR A 149 -16.49 -9.68 10.45
CA TYR A 149 -15.43 -10.54 9.93
C TYR A 149 -15.39 -11.88 10.67
N GLU A 150 -15.53 -11.89 12.01
CA GLU A 150 -15.54 -13.13 12.81
C GLU A 150 -16.63 -14.10 12.36
N LYS A 151 -17.86 -13.60 12.13
CA LYS A 151 -19.00 -14.40 11.65
C LYS A 151 -18.78 -14.96 10.24
N ALA A 152 -17.94 -14.31 9.44
CA ALA A 152 -17.64 -14.72 8.08
C ALA A 152 -16.45 -15.69 7.97
N ILE A 153 -15.59 -15.77 8.98
CA ILE A 153 -14.46 -16.71 9.03
C ILE A 153 -14.97 -18.15 9.16
N THR A 154 -14.41 -19.05 8.37
CA THR A 154 -14.67 -20.49 8.42
C THR A 154 -13.37 -21.28 8.53
N PRO A 155 -13.41 -22.60 8.79
CA PRO A 155 -12.22 -23.45 8.74
C PRO A 155 -11.50 -23.48 7.38
N LYS A 156 -12.13 -22.98 6.31
CA LYS A 156 -11.56 -22.88 4.95
C LYS A 156 -10.94 -21.53 4.66
N THR A 157 -11.10 -20.55 5.54
CA THR A 157 -10.54 -19.20 5.35
C THR A 157 -9.03 -19.27 5.41
N ARG A 158 -8.38 -18.98 4.29
CA ARG A 158 -6.91 -18.99 4.11
C ARG A 158 -6.31 -17.60 4.16
N LEU A 159 -7.07 -16.60 3.74
CA LEU A 159 -6.63 -15.21 3.71
C LEU A 159 -7.79 -14.32 4.17
N LEU A 160 -7.45 -13.38 5.05
CA LEU A 160 -8.28 -12.26 5.44
C LEU A 160 -7.61 -10.98 4.94
N MET A 161 -8.28 -10.23 4.06
CA MET A 161 -7.87 -8.90 3.63
C MET A 161 -8.67 -7.86 4.41
N ILE A 162 -7.98 -6.88 4.98
CA ILE A 162 -8.60 -5.77 5.71
C ILE A 162 -8.00 -4.46 5.19
N CYS A 163 -8.85 -3.55 4.74
CA CYS A 163 -8.44 -2.19 4.40
C CYS A 163 -8.52 -1.32 5.66
N HIS A 164 -7.37 -0.78 6.09
CA HIS A 164 -7.30 0.05 7.29
C HIS A 164 -8.04 1.38 7.12
N LEU A 165 -7.93 2.00 5.94
CA LEU A 165 -8.63 3.24 5.57
C LEU A 165 -9.30 3.04 4.21
N ILE A 166 -10.60 2.84 4.25
CA ILE A 166 -11.41 2.67 3.03
C ILE A 166 -11.61 4.05 2.40
N ASN A 167 -11.32 4.16 1.11
CA ASN A 167 -11.60 5.35 0.32
C ASN A 167 -13.00 5.24 -0.30
N ILE A 168 -13.93 6.01 0.22
CA ILE A 168 -15.33 6.07 -0.25
C ILE A 168 -15.58 7.44 -0.83
#